data_798525c9fcdf630b6847357c15f2fa2b
#
_entry.id   798525c9fcdf630b6847357c15f2fa2b
#
_cell.length_a   1.000
_cell.length_b   1.000
_cell.length_c   1.000
_cell.angle_alpha   90.00
_cell.angle_beta   90.00
_cell.angle_gamma   90.00
#
_symmetry.space_group_name_H-M   'P 1'
#
loop_
_entity.id
_entity.type
_entity.pdbx_description
1 polymer ?
#
loop_
_entity_poly.entity_id
_entity_poly.type
_entity_poly.pdbx_seq_one_letter_code
_entity_poly.pdbx_strand_id
1 'polypeptide(L)'
;SLNIHSATDEPLTLNGNFDIEEGSYLFTFQSFFKRPFELRKGSDNFIRWNGDPNDATIHFDAQYTAENVSFAPLASSIPGVDSRAQTTRENVNVIVTMSGKLLQPKFDFKLDFPSSSITISDPVLAFNLTQIENNPNELNKQVTYLIVFNSFSPVGSPGNTSTATAATASGGLTSAINELAYNTISSLLFNELNKQFSNILAQIFKDDKLKVSLSGSVYNRNFVTSTG
;
A
#
# COMPACT_ATOMS: atom_id res chain seq x y z
N SER A 1 16.29 -2.65 18.95
CA SER A 1 17.68 -3.19 18.91
C SER A 1 17.67 -4.56 18.26
N LEU A 2 18.73 -4.88 17.49
CA LEU A 2 18.91 -6.14 16.76
C LEU A 2 20.20 -6.81 17.25
N ASN A 3 20.13 -8.08 17.62
CA ASN A 3 21.27 -8.92 17.99
C ASN A 3 21.54 -9.91 16.85
N ILE A 4 22.80 -9.96 16.40
CA ILE A 4 23.27 -10.85 15.33
C ILE A 4 24.27 -11.82 15.98
N HIS A 5 24.04 -13.13 15.84
CA HIS A 5 24.96 -14.15 16.25
C HIS A 5 25.41 -14.97 15.05
N SER A 6 26.72 -15.05 14.86
CA SER A 6 27.35 -15.82 13.77
C SER A 6 28.62 -16.46 14.33
N ALA A 7 28.71 -17.78 14.29
CA ALA A 7 29.90 -18.54 14.63
C ALA A 7 30.27 -19.48 13.46
N THR A 8 31.50 -19.99 13.48
CA THR A 8 32.08 -20.72 12.32
C THR A 8 31.31 -21.99 11.96
N ASP A 9 30.67 -22.63 12.93
CA ASP A 9 29.94 -23.90 12.78
C ASP A 9 28.44 -23.81 13.19
N GLU A 10 27.93 -22.58 13.38
CA GLU A 10 26.53 -22.36 13.78
C GLU A 10 25.79 -21.55 12.70
N PRO A 11 24.50 -21.82 12.49
CA PRO A 11 23.70 -21.01 11.56
C PRO A 11 23.60 -19.57 12.08
N LEU A 12 23.60 -18.62 11.15
CA LEU A 12 23.32 -17.22 11.46
C LEU A 12 21.98 -17.08 12.16
N THR A 13 21.96 -16.42 13.31
CA THR A 13 20.71 -16.08 14.00
C THR A 13 20.57 -14.58 14.19
N LEU A 14 19.34 -14.10 14.01
CA LEU A 14 18.94 -12.72 14.21
C LEU A 14 17.85 -12.67 15.27
N ASN A 15 18.00 -11.78 16.26
CA ASN A 15 17.00 -11.59 17.30
C ASN A 15 16.80 -10.11 17.59
N GLY A 16 15.57 -9.65 17.51
CA GLY A 16 15.22 -8.26 17.81
C GLY A 16 14.42 -7.56 16.73
N ASN A 17 14.27 -6.24 16.90
CA ASN A 17 13.56 -5.35 15.99
C ASN A 17 14.53 -4.45 15.24
N PHE A 18 14.19 -4.22 13.98
CA PHE A 18 14.70 -3.15 13.14
C PHE A 18 13.54 -2.24 12.76
N ASP A 19 13.54 -1.03 13.27
CA ASP A 19 12.51 -0.03 13.03
C ASP A 19 12.95 0.86 11.87
N ILE A 20 12.02 1.18 10.96
CA ILE A 20 12.28 1.98 9.77
C ILE A 20 11.45 3.26 9.84
N GLU A 21 12.12 4.40 9.95
CA GLU A 21 11.45 5.69 10.12
C GLU A 21 11.03 6.33 8.81
N GLU A 22 11.82 6.12 7.75
CA GLU A 22 11.60 6.72 6.43
C GLU A 22 11.95 5.75 5.32
N GLY A 23 11.22 5.86 4.22
CA GLY A 23 11.47 5.13 2.99
C GLY A 23 10.50 5.53 1.91
N SER A 24 10.93 5.39 0.67
CA SER A 24 10.07 5.60 -0.49
C SER A 24 10.33 4.53 -1.54
N TYR A 25 9.31 4.20 -2.27
CA TYR A 25 9.38 3.26 -3.36
C TYR A 25 8.58 3.73 -4.58
N LEU A 26 9.19 3.71 -5.75
CA LEU A 26 8.52 4.02 -7.00
C LEU A 26 7.92 2.75 -7.60
N PHE A 27 6.66 2.48 -7.26
CA PHE A 27 5.90 1.40 -7.88
C PHE A 27 5.71 1.66 -9.37
N THR A 28 6.02 0.66 -10.19
CA THR A 28 5.87 0.74 -11.65
C THR A 28 4.88 -0.32 -12.13
N PHE A 29 3.78 0.11 -12.73
CA PHE A 29 2.78 -0.78 -13.29
C PHE A 29 2.77 -0.68 -14.83
N GLN A 30 2.87 -1.82 -15.51
CA GLN A 30 2.88 -1.93 -16.98
C GLN A 30 3.94 -1.03 -17.65
N SER A 31 5.07 -0.81 -16.99
CA SER A 31 6.23 -0.02 -17.45
C SER A 31 6.01 1.49 -17.64
N PHE A 32 4.78 1.97 -17.68
CA PHE A 32 4.48 3.38 -17.94
C PHE A 32 3.74 4.10 -16.80
N PHE A 33 3.03 3.39 -15.93
CA PHE A 33 2.49 3.99 -14.72
C PHE A 33 3.53 3.93 -13.61
N LYS A 34 3.85 5.09 -13.04
CA LYS A 34 4.75 5.20 -11.89
C LYS A 34 4.01 5.87 -10.75
N ARG A 35 4.00 5.24 -9.58
CA ARG A 35 3.34 5.74 -8.37
C ARG A 35 4.31 5.71 -7.20
N PRO A 36 4.65 6.86 -6.62
CA PRO A 36 5.50 6.90 -5.44
C PRO A 36 4.69 6.44 -4.22
N PHE A 37 5.20 5.44 -3.53
CA PHE A 37 4.74 5.05 -2.21
C PHE A 37 5.77 5.49 -1.19
N GLU A 38 5.34 6.09 -0.11
CA GLU A 38 6.19 6.55 0.98
C GLU A 38 5.80 5.82 2.26
N LEU A 39 6.78 5.44 3.09
CA LEU A 39 6.49 4.92 4.42
C LEU A 39 5.80 5.99 5.24
N ARG A 40 4.72 5.63 5.90
CA ARG A 40 3.93 6.54 6.71
C ARG A 40 4.69 6.86 7.99
N LYS A 41 4.96 8.14 8.21
CA LYS A 41 5.64 8.62 9.43
C LYS A 41 4.74 8.41 10.65
N GLY A 42 5.33 7.95 11.74
CA GLY A 42 4.62 7.70 12.99
C GLY A 42 3.86 6.38 13.05
N SER A 43 3.93 5.56 12.00
CA SER A 43 3.49 4.16 12.04
C SER A 43 4.59 3.25 12.57
N ASP A 44 4.20 2.11 13.13
CA ASP A 44 5.14 1.08 13.60
C ASP A 44 5.71 0.28 12.42
N ASN A 45 6.63 0.90 11.66
CA ASN A 45 7.28 0.25 10.54
C ASN A 45 8.47 -0.55 11.04
N PHE A 46 8.38 -1.89 11.04
CA PHE A 46 9.44 -2.73 11.58
C PHE A 46 9.63 -4.05 10.84
N ILE A 47 10.82 -4.62 11.05
CA ILE A 47 11.13 -6.02 10.80
C ILE A 47 11.57 -6.63 12.13
N ARG A 48 11.00 -7.76 12.49
CA ARG A 48 11.29 -8.48 13.73
C ARG A 48 11.76 -9.90 13.44
N TRP A 49 12.89 -10.27 14.05
CA TRP A 49 13.44 -11.62 14.00
C TRP A 49 13.40 -12.30 15.34
N ASN A 50 13.23 -13.62 15.30
CA ASN A 50 13.27 -14.50 16.46
C ASN A 50 14.06 -15.78 16.14
N GLY A 51 15.31 -15.63 15.73
CA GLY A 51 16.27 -16.70 15.40
C GLY A 51 16.59 -16.78 13.92
N ASP A 52 15.80 -17.49 13.12
CA ASP A 52 16.08 -17.70 11.70
C ASP A 52 15.96 -16.36 10.91
N PRO A 53 16.99 -15.95 10.16
CA PRO A 53 16.97 -14.78 9.32
C PRO A 53 15.81 -14.77 8.30
N ASN A 54 15.38 -15.95 7.84
CA ASN A 54 14.30 -16.07 6.86
C ASN A 54 12.91 -16.05 7.51
N ASP A 55 12.82 -16.24 8.82
CA ASP A 55 11.56 -16.24 9.58
C ASP A 55 11.32 -14.91 10.30
N ALA A 56 11.41 -13.80 9.56
CA ALA A 56 11.08 -12.49 10.07
C ALA A 56 9.58 -12.20 9.98
N THR A 57 9.10 -11.41 10.93
CA THR A 57 7.78 -10.79 10.89
C THR A 57 7.94 -9.32 10.52
N ILE A 58 7.07 -8.81 9.66
CA ILE A 58 7.09 -7.42 9.22
C ILE A 58 5.78 -6.71 9.54
N HIS A 59 5.89 -5.40 9.68
CA HIS A 59 4.78 -4.47 9.61
C HIS A 59 5.25 -3.17 8.96
N PHE A 60 4.58 -2.76 7.88
CA PHE A 60 4.85 -1.51 7.18
C PHE A 60 3.56 -0.88 6.72
N ASP A 61 3.42 0.40 6.97
CA ASP A 61 2.39 1.25 6.37
C ASP A 61 3.04 2.14 5.31
N ALA A 62 2.64 1.94 4.06
CA ALA A 62 3.04 2.78 2.95
C ALA A 62 1.84 3.55 2.41
N GLN A 63 2.07 4.76 1.94
CA GLN A 63 1.04 5.66 1.43
C GLN A 63 1.34 6.08 0.00
N TYR A 64 0.33 6.00 -0.85
CA TYR A 64 0.27 6.69 -2.14
C TYR A 64 -0.77 7.80 -2.06
N THR A 65 -0.42 9.02 -2.45
CA THR A 65 -1.37 10.14 -2.53
C THR A 65 -1.84 10.32 -3.96
N ALA A 66 -3.13 10.03 -4.20
CA ALA A 66 -3.80 10.38 -5.43
C ALA A 66 -4.24 11.85 -5.34
N GLU A 67 -3.64 12.70 -6.17
CA GLU A 67 -3.87 14.14 -6.11
C GLU A 67 -5.09 14.57 -6.95
N ASN A 68 -5.82 15.57 -6.45
CA ASN A 68 -6.91 16.22 -7.18
C ASN A 68 -7.97 15.23 -7.70
N VAL A 69 -8.33 14.22 -6.90
CA VAL A 69 -9.30 13.18 -7.24
C VAL A 69 -10.71 13.76 -7.26
N SER A 70 -11.47 13.49 -8.30
CA SER A 70 -12.88 13.87 -8.40
C SER A 70 -13.77 12.91 -7.60
N PHE A 71 -14.62 13.46 -6.75
CA PHE A 71 -15.65 12.68 -6.05
C PHE A 71 -16.90 12.43 -6.91
N ALA A 72 -17.04 13.08 -8.05
CA ALA A 72 -18.22 12.99 -8.91
C ALA A 72 -18.67 11.56 -9.25
N PRO A 73 -17.78 10.62 -9.64
CA PRO A 73 -18.20 9.25 -9.96
C PRO A 73 -18.81 8.53 -8.74
N LEU A 74 -18.23 8.75 -7.56
CA LEU A 74 -18.71 8.20 -6.30
C LEU A 74 -20.04 8.86 -5.90
N ALA A 75 -20.05 10.19 -5.81
CA ALA A 75 -21.21 10.97 -5.37
C ALA A 75 -22.44 10.77 -6.26
N SER A 76 -22.25 10.64 -7.57
CA SER A 76 -23.38 10.43 -8.50
C SER A 76 -24.00 9.04 -8.38
N SER A 77 -23.29 8.08 -7.80
CA SER A 77 -23.77 6.71 -7.62
C SER A 77 -24.45 6.47 -6.28
N ILE A 78 -24.38 7.44 -5.36
CA ILE A 78 -24.91 7.30 -3.98
C ILE A 78 -26.09 8.29 -3.80
N PRO A 79 -27.33 7.81 -3.63
CA PRO A 79 -28.45 8.67 -3.35
C PRO A 79 -28.30 9.44 -2.03
N GLY A 80 -28.63 10.74 -2.04
CA GLY A 80 -28.62 11.57 -0.83
C GLY A 80 -27.29 12.20 -0.46
N VAL A 81 -26.24 11.97 -1.23
CA VAL A 81 -24.96 12.69 -1.09
C VAL A 81 -25.14 14.16 -1.49
N ASP A 82 -24.50 15.06 -0.76
CA ASP A 82 -24.50 16.50 -1.05
C ASP A 82 -24.01 16.78 -2.47
N SER A 83 -24.73 17.62 -3.18
CA SER A 83 -24.38 18.01 -4.55
C SER A 83 -22.98 18.63 -4.68
N ARG A 84 -22.45 19.25 -3.62
CA ARG A 84 -21.08 19.74 -3.58
C ARG A 84 -20.06 18.66 -3.83
N ALA A 85 -20.31 17.43 -3.39
CA ALA A 85 -19.41 16.31 -3.62
C ALA A 85 -19.20 15.99 -5.10
N GLN A 86 -20.18 16.31 -5.97
CA GLN A 86 -20.07 16.11 -7.41
C GLN A 86 -19.06 17.05 -8.08
N THR A 87 -18.75 18.18 -7.46
CA THR A 87 -17.79 19.16 -7.96
C THR A 87 -16.49 19.19 -7.15
N THR A 88 -16.48 18.50 -6.02
CA THR A 88 -15.32 18.44 -5.13
C THR A 88 -14.19 17.62 -5.73
N ARG A 89 -12.97 18.15 -5.57
CA ARG A 89 -11.72 17.46 -5.87
C ARG A 89 -10.78 17.60 -4.69
N GLU A 90 -10.25 16.49 -4.23
CA GLU A 90 -9.35 16.44 -3.08
C GLU A 90 -8.25 15.41 -3.27
N ASN A 91 -7.22 15.49 -2.43
CA ASN A 91 -6.23 14.44 -2.36
C ASN A 91 -6.80 13.26 -1.55
N VAL A 92 -6.54 12.06 -2.03
CA VAL A 92 -6.95 10.81 -1.36
C VAL A 92 -5.70 9.96 -1.13
N ASN A 93 -5.47 9.59 0.12
CA ASN A 93 -4.37 8.73 0.46
C ASN A 93 -4.81 7.27 0.41
N VAL A 94 -4.12 6.47 -0.39
CA VAL A 94 -4.22 5.01 -0.38
C VAL A 94 -3.14 4.49 0.54
N ILE A 95 -3.54 3.95 1.69
CA ILE A 95 -2.65 3.31 2.65
C ILE A 95 -2.57 1.83 2.32
N VAL A 96 -1.36 1.32 2.26
CA VAL A 96 -1.06 -0.11 2.08
C VAL A 96 -0.36 -0.60 3.33
N THR A 97 -1.01 -1.45 4.10
CA THR A 97 -0.40 -2.14 5.23
C THR A 97 0.15 -3.49 4.77
N MET A 98 1.45 -3.66 4.88
CA MET A 98 2.13 -4.93 4.65
C MET A 98 2.46 -5.56 6.00
N SER A 99 1.98 -6.77 6.24
CA SER A 99 2.12 -7.43 7.54
C SER A 99 2.34 -8.93 7.44
N GLY A 100 2.76 -9.56 8.55
CA GLY A 100 2.93 -10.99 8.65
C GLY A 100 4.36 -11.47 8.35
N LYS A 101 4.49 -12.62 7.72
CA LYS A 101 5.80 -13.20 7.40
C LYS A 101 6.47 -12.45 6.25
N LEU A 102 7.76 -12.16 6.40
CA LEU A 102 8.56 -11.44 5.43
C LEU A 102 8.50 -12.03 4.01
N LEU A 103 8.59 -13.35 3.90
CA LEU A 103 8.59 -14.04 2.61
C LEU A 103 7.18 -14.31 2.05
N GLN A 104 6.14 -14.07 2.85
CA GLN A 104 4.73 -14.22 2.48
C GLN A 104 3.89 -13.12 3.14
N PRO A 105 4.12 -11.85 2.81
CA PRO A 105 3.37 -10.74 3.41
C PRO A 105 1.91 -10.76 2.99
N LYS A 106 1.06 -10.25 3.90
CA LYS A 106 -0.32 -9.90 3.61
C LYS A 106 -0.40 -8.42 3.30
N PHE A 107 -1.31 -8.06 2.41
CA PHE A 107 -1.56 -6.68 2.01
C PHE A 107 -3.00 -6.31 2.34
N ASP A 108 -3.15 -5.28 3.15
CA ASP A 108 -4.43 -4.66 3.47
C ASP A 108 -4.43 -3.22 2.99
N PHE A 109 -5.60 -2.72 2.59
CA PHE A 109 -5.76 -1.38 2.06
C PHE A 109 -6.72 -0.56 2.91
N LYS A 110 -6.47 0.74 2.96
CA LYS A 110 -7.35 1.72 3.59
C LYS A 110 -7.31 3.02 2.79
N LEU A 111 -8.42 3.75 2.80
CA LEU A 111 -8.49 5.12 2.29
C LEU A 111 -8.38 6.10 3.46
N ASP A 112 -7.60 7.15 3.27
CA ASP A 112 -7.43 8.20 4.26
C ASP A 112 -7.61 9.56 3.58
N PHE A 113 -8.31 10.47 4.23
CA PHE A 113 -8.73 11.75 3.68
C PHE A 113 -8.21 12.91 4.52
N PRO A 114 -7.94 14.08 3.91
CA PRO A 114 -7.56 15.26 4.65
C PRO A 114 -8.61 15.64 5.71
N SER A 115 -8.19 16.27 6.79
CA SER A 115 -9.09 16.72 7.88
C SER A 115 -10.13 17.74 7.44
N SER A 116 -9.94 18.39 6.29
CA SER A 116 -10.88 19.32 5.65
C SER A 116 -11.75 18.69 4.59
N SER A 117 -11.70 17.37 4.43
CA SER A 117 -12.40 16.66 3.35
C SER A 117 -13.92 16.81 3.42
N ILE A 118 -14.57 16.79 2.24
CA ILE A 118 -16.02 16.68 2.10
C ILE A 118 -16.56 15.43 2.83
N THR A 119 -15.76 14.39 2.97
CA THR A 119 -16.10 13.14 3.66
C THR A 119 -16.41 13.36 5.16
N ILE A 120 -15.91 14.45 5.74
CA ILE A 120 -16.19 14.80 7.14
C ILE A 120 -17.50 15.58 7.27
N SER A 121 -17.81 16.41 6.27
CA SER A 121 -18.99 17.29 6.29
C SER A 121 -20.24 16.65 5.69
N ASP A 122 -20.12 15.56 4.94
CA ASP A 122 -21.24 14.81 4.35
C ASP A 122 -21.38 13.44 5.01
N PRO A 123 -22.37 13.27 5.92
CA PRO A 123 -22.55 12.00 6.65
C PRO A 123 -22.94 10.82 5.74
N VAL A 124 -23.64 11.09 4.63
CA VAL A 124 -24.04 10.04 3.68
C VAL A 124 -22.83 9.51 2.93
N LEU A 125 -21.97 10.42 2.48
CA LEU A 125 -20.72 10.06 1.84
C LEU A 125 -19.79 9.30 2.81
N ALA A 126 -19.62 9.81 4.03
CA ALA A 126 -18.83 9.18 5.08
C ALA A 126 -19.31 7.75 5.39
N PHE A 127 -20.62 7.55 5.54
CA PHE A 127 -21.20 6.23 5.75
C PHE A 127 -20.91 5.27 4.61
N ASN A 128 -21.07 5.71 3.36
CA ASN A 128 -20.80 4.87 2.19
C ASN A 128 -19.33 4.53 2.04
N LEU A 129 -18.42 5.46 2.35
CA LEU A 129 -16.98 5.17 2.38
C LEU A 129 -16.64 4.10 3.41
N THR A 130 -17.25 4.16 4.59
CA THR A 130 -17.12 3.11 5.61
C THR A 130 -17.63 1.75 5.09
N GLN A 131 -18.74 1.72 4.35
CA GLN A 131 -19.23 0.48 3.72
C GLN A 131 -18.26 -0.05 2.64
N ILE A 132 -17.65 0.85 1.87
CA ILE A 132 -16.61 0.49 0.89
C ILE A 132 -15.41 -0.15 1.61
N GLU A 133 -14.92 0.47 2.67
CA GLU A 133 -13.78 -0.06 3.44
C GLU A 133 -14.07 -1.42 4.08
N ASN A 134 -15.31 -1.67 4.50
CA ASN A 134 -15.74 -2.95 5.05
C ASN A 134 -16.02 -4.03 4.00
N ASN A 135 -15.98 -3.69 2.71
CA ASN A 135 -16.15 -4.63 1.60
C ASN A 135 -14.83 -4.75 0.81
N PRO A 136 -14.05 -5.82 1.01
CA PRO A 136 -12.75 -5.96 0.36
C PRO A 136 -12.80 -5.86 -1.18
N ASN A 137 -13.85 -6.35 -1.82
CA ASN A 137 -13.98 -6.28 -3.27
C ASN A 137 -14.21 -4.84 -3.76
N GLU A 138 -15.08 -4.10 -3.07
CA GLU A 138 -15.34 -2.71 -3.41
C GLU A 138 -14.16 -1.82 -3.07
N LEU A 139 -13.50 -2.04 -1.93
CA LEU A 139 -12.28 -1.33 -1.56
C LEU A 139 -11.18 -1.55 -2.59
N ASN A 140 -10.92 -2.78 -2.98
CA ASN A 140 -9.92 -3.10 -4.01
C ASN A 140 -10.24 -2.44 -5.36
N LYS A 141 -11.52 -2.33 -5.70
CA LYS A 141 -11.97 -1.60 -6.88
C LYS A 141 -11.64 -0.12 -6.78
N GLN A 142 -11.97 0.53 -5.67
CA GLN A 142 -11.67 1.95 -5.46
C GLN A 142 -10.15 2.20 -5.46
N VAL A 143 -9.37 1.35 -4.77
CA VAL A 143 -7.90 1.40 -4.76
C VAL A 143 -7.33 1.26 -6.17
N THR A 144 -7.83 0.32 -6.97
CA THR A 144 -7.40 0.17 -8.38
C THR A 144 -7.67 1.43 -9.18
N TYR A 145 -8.86 2.01 -9.06
CA TYR A 145 -9.22 3.23 -9.77
C TYR A 145 -8.38 4.43 -9.33
N LEU A 146 -8.09 4.57 -8.05
CA LEU A 146 -7.23 5.64 -7.53
C LEU A 146 -5.79 5.50 -8.02
N ILE A 147 -5.20 4.30 -7.97
CA ILE A 147 -3.81 4.08 -8.38
C ILE A 147 -3.64 4.20 -9.89
N VAL A 148 -4.54 3.61 -10.68
CA VAL A 148 -4.39 3.54 -12.14
C VAL A 148 -4.95 4.79 -12.81
N PHE A 149 -6.16 5.20 -12.44
CA PHE A 149 -6.91 6.24 -13.15
C PHE A 149 -6.98 7.58 -12.41
N ASN A 150 -6.45 7.65 -11.19
CA ASN A 150 -6.53 8.85 -10.33
C ASN A 150 -7.98 9.36 -10.16
N SER A 151 -8.93 8.44 -9.99
CA SER A 151 -10.35 8.70 -9.88
C SER A 151 -11.02 7.65 -9.01
N PHE A 152 -12.16 7.99 -8.40
CA PHE A 152 -13.07 7.00 -7.86
C PHE A 152 -13.81 6.25 -8.97
N SER A 153 -14.28 5.05 -8.65
CA SER A 153 -15.27 4.30 -9.42
C SER A 153 -16.68 4.56 -8.86
N PRO A 154 -17.72 4.55 -9.67
CA PRO A 154 -19.09 4.53 -9.16
C PRO A 154 -19.30 3.32 -8.22
N VAL A 155 -20.06 3.53 -7.11
CA VAL A 155 -20.50 2.45 -6.24
C VAL A 155 -21.75 1.83 -6.86
N GLY A 156 -21.80 0.55 -6.93
CA GLY A 156 -23.01 -0.14 -7.31
C GLY A 156 -22.85 -1.14 -8.42
N SER A 157 -23.48 -2.21 -8.16
CA SER A 157 -23.93 -3.39 -8.87
C SER A 157 -22.90 -4.13 -9.71
N PRO A 158 -22.47 -5.26 -9.18
CA PRO A 158 -22.09 -6.37 -10.06
C PRO A 158 -23.40 -6.86 -10.72
N GLY A 159 -23.57 -6.59 -11.99
CA GLY A 159 -24.54 -7.27 -12.81
C GLY A 159 -25.76 -6.51 -13.34
N ASN A 160 -25.86 -5.19 -13.22
CA ASN A 160 -26.92 -4.47 -13.96
C ASN A 160 -26.31 -3.63 -15.08
N THR A 161 -26.12 -4.27 -16.22
CA THR A 161 -25.65 -3.68 -17.49
C THR A 161 -26.70 -2.83 -18.20
N SER A 162 -27.72 -2.35 -17.50
CA SER A 162 -28.73 -1.49 -18.09
C SER A 162 -28.84 -0.20 -17.33
N THR A 163 -28.21 0.80 -17.85
CA THR A 163 -28.19 2.25 -17.62
C THR A 163 -26.87 2.80 -17.10
N ALA A 164 -25.76 2.43 -17.72
CA ALA A 164 -24.67 3.37 -17.82
C ALA A 164 -25.12 4.45 -18.83
N THR A 165 -26.00 5.35 -18.42
CA THR A 165 -26.09 6.64 -19.05
C THR A 165 -24.75 7.30 -18.80
N ALA A 166 -23.95 7.29 -19.85
CA ALA A 166 -22.69 7.95 -19.96
C ALA A 166 -22.78 9.35 -19.34
N ALA A 167 -22.24 9.53 -18.14
CA ALA A 167 -21.74 10.83 -17.77
C ALA A 167 -20.57 11.08 -18.72
N THR A 168 -20.84 11.75 -19.80
CA THR A 168 -19.88 12.36 -20.71
C THR A 168 -19.08 13.39 -19.93
N ALA A 169 -18.02 12.92 -19.27
CA ALA A 169 -16.95 13.77 -18.81
C ALA A 169 -15.67 13.30 -19.50
N SER A 170 -15.35 13.99 -20.57
CA SER A 170 -14.04 14.14 -21.24
C SER A 170 -13.07 12.95 -21.10
N GLY A 171 -13.07 12.11 -22.10
CA GLY A 171 -12.04 11.10 -22.30
C GLY A 171 -12.61 9.69 -22.35
N GLY A 172 -12.85 9.20 -23.52
CA GLY A 172 -13.49 7.94 -23.91
C GLY A 172 -12.90 6.63 -23.42
N LEU A 173 -12.42 6.58 -22.17
CA LEU A 173 -11.92 5.37 -21.54
C LEU A 173 -12.83 4.82 -20.43
N THR A 174 -13.73 5.63 -19.89
CA THR A 174 -14.53 5.23 -18.71
C THR A 174 -15.74 4.36 -19.04
N SER A 175 -16.23 4.34 -20.26
CA SER A 175 -17.38 3.54 -20.66
C SER A 175 -17.04 2.17 -21.25
N ALA A 176 -15.77 1.87 -21.48
CA ALA A 176 -15.30 0.62 -22.10
C ALA A 176 -14.60 -0.36 -21.15
N ILE A 177 -14.44 0.00 -19.88
CA ILE A 177 -13.92 -0.96 -18.90
C ILE A 177 -15.08 -1.84 -18.47
N ASN A 178 -15.38 -2.83 -19.30
CA ASN A 178 -16.23 -3.95 -18.90
C ASN A 178 -15.69 -4.55 -17.60
N GLU A 179 -16.56 -5.04 -16.76
CA GLU A 179 -16.21 -5.71 -15.49
C GLU A 179 -15.06 -6.73 -15.65
N LEU A 180 -15.01 -7.39 -16.82
CA LEU A 180 -13.93 -8.31 -17.18
C LEU A 180 -12.56 -7.61 -17.30
N ALA A 181 -12.53 -6.42 -17.89
CA ALA A 181 -11.30 -5.64 -18.03
C ALA A 181 -10.85 -5.09 -16.66
N TYR A 182 -11.80 -4.65 -15.82
CA TYR A 182 -11.51 -4.22 -14.47
C TYR A 182 -10.90 -5.36 -13.64
N ASN A 183 -11.51 -6.54 -13.61
CA ASN A 183 -11.01 -7.68 -12.87
C ASN A 183 -9.61 -8.08 -13.32
N THR A 184 -9.32 -7.98 -14.61
CA THR A 184 -7.99 -8.24 -15.16
C THR A 184 -6.99 -7.18 -14.71
N ILE A 185 -7.33 -5.90 -14.83
CA ILE A 185 -6.45 -4.78 -14.41
C ILE A 185 -6.19 -4.84 -12.90
N SER A 186 -7.22 -5.07 -12.10
CA SER A 186 -7.12 -5.19 -10.65
C SER A 186 -6.22 -6.37 -10.26
N SER A 187 -6.43 -7.53 -10.83
CA SER A 187 -5.60 -8.72 -10.57
C SER A 187 -4.14 -8.48 -10.96
N LEU A 188 -3.89 -7.86 -12.11
CA LEU A 188 -2.54 -7.53 -12.55
C LEU A 188 -1.89 -6.50 -11.62
N LEU A 189 -2.63 -5.47 -11.20
CA LEU A 189 -2.14 -4.45 -10.28
C LEU A 189 -1.71 -5.07 -8.94
N PHE A 190 -2.59 -5.86 -8.30
CA PHE A 190 -2.29 -6.46 -7.00
C PHE A 190 -1.20 -7.52 -7.08
N ASN A 191 -1.14 -8.30 -8.16
CA ASN A 191 -0.05 -9.23 -8.39
C ASN A 191 1.29 -8.49 -8.54
N GLU A 192 1.30 -7.38 -9.27
CA GLU A 192 2.52 -6.59 -9.46
C GLU A 192 2.93 -5.85 -8.18
N LEU A 193 1.98 -5.30 -7.41
CA LEU A 193 2.24 -4.74 -6.07
C LEU A 193 2.89 -5.78 -5.15
N ASN A 194 2.27 -6.96 -5.05
CA ASN A 194 2.77 -8.05 -4.23
C ASN A 194 4.19 -8.46 -4.65
N LYS A 195 4.42 -8.66 -5.95
CA LYS A 195 5.72 -9.04 -6.50
C LYS A 195 6.79 -7.98 -6.22
N GLN A 196 6.50 -6.72 -6.50
CA GLN A 196 7.48 -5.64 -6.32
C GLN A 196 7.80 -5.42 -4.85
N PHE A 197 6.82 -5.36 -3.96
CA PHE A 197 7.07 -5.23 -2.52
C PHE A 197 7.80 -6.44 -1.94
N SER A 198 7.44 -7.66 -2.34
CA SER A 198 8.18 -8.87 -1.93
C SER A 198 9.63 -8.86 -2.42
N ASN A 199 9.89 -8.37 -3.62
CA ASN A 199 11.24 -8.24 -4.16
C ASN A 199 12.07 -7.20 -3.39
N ILE A 200 11.47 -6.07 -3.00
CA ILE A 200 12.16 -5.06 -2.18
C ILE A 200 12.57 -5.68 -0.84
N LEU A 201 11.64 -6.33 -0.17
CA LEU A 201 11.90 -6.99 1.10
C LEU A 201 13.02 -8.04 0.95
N ALA A 202 12.98 -8.85 -0.12
CA ALA A 202 14.04 -9.82 -0.40
C ALA A 202 15.39 -9.17 -0.73
N GLN A 203 15.42 -7.99 -1.36
CA GLN A 203 16.66 -7.24 -1.64
C GLN A 203 17.27 -6.66 -0.38
N ILE A 204 16.45 -6.15 0.54
CA ILE A 204 16.91 -5.66 1.85
C ILE A 204 17.74 -6.74 2.58
N PHE A 205 17.43 -8.03 2.40
CA PHE A 205 18.15 -9.13 3.04
C PHE A 205 19.33 -9.68 2.25
N LYS A 206 19.38 -9.44 0.93
CA LYS A 206 20.49 -9.89 0.06
C LYS A 206 21.62 -8.88 -0.03
N ASP A 207 21.39 -7.62 0.35
CA ASP A 207 22.40 -6.59 0.27
C ASP A 207 23.40 -6.73 1.44
N ASP A 208 24.61 -7.20 1.12
CA ASP A 208 25.71 -7.32 2.08
C ASP A 208 26.09 -5.97 2.71
N LYS A 209 25.75 -4.85 2.07
CA LYS A 209 25.92 -3.50 2.62
C LYS A 209 24.89 -3.17 3.70
N LEU A 210 23.71 -3.74 3.65
CA LEU A 210 22.74 -3.62 4.75
C LEU A 210 23.17 -4.41 5.98
N LYS A 211 23.89 -5.51 5.81
CA LYS A 211 24.54 -6.23 6.92
C LYS A 211 25.53 -5.33 7.66
N VAL A 212 26.07 -4.28 7.02
CA VAL A 212 27.02 -3.34 7.61
C VAL A 212 26.36 -2.03 8.06
N SER A 213 25.27 -1.59 7.42
CA SER A 213 24.52 -0.36 7.82
C SER A 213 23.56 -0.59 8.99
N LEU A 214 23.33 -1.83 9.40
CA LEU A 214 22.70 -2.22 10.67
C LEU A 214 23.62 -1.96 11.86
N SER A 215 24.59 -1.07 11.74
CA SER A 215 25.50 -0.65 12.78
C SER A 215 24.88 0.35 13.75
N GLY A 216 23.89 -0.07 14.49
CA GLY A 216 23.79 0.34 15.87
C GLY A 216 24.87 -0.42 16.63
N SER A 217 26.07 0.17 16.79
CA SER A 217 27.19 -0.30 17.60
C SER A 217 27.39 -1.84 17.62
N VAL A 218 28.03 -2.35 16.58
CA VAL A 218 28.77 -3.61 16.71
C VAL A 218 29.90 -3.33 17.70
N TYR A 219 29.72 -3.74 18.93
CA TYR A 219 30.77 -3.78 19.93
C TYR A 219 31.78 -4.85 19.45
N ASN A 220 32.82 -4.37 18.76
CA ASN A 220 33.92 -5.19 18.33
C ASN A 220 34.70 -5.62 19.58
N ARG A 221 34.33 -6.78 20.16
CA ARG A 221 35.14 -7.40 21.21
C ARG A 221 36.31 -8.06 20.55
N ASN A 222 37.40 -7.30 20.49
CA ASN A 222 38.78 -7.70 20.55
C ASN A 222 39.11 -9.17 20.16
N PHE A 223 39.66 -9.28 18.97
CA PHE A 223 40.70 -10.30 18.78
C PHE A 223 41.94 -9.89 19.61
N VAL A 224 42.03 -10.34 20.81
CA VAL A 224 43.29 -10.42 21.52
C VAL A 224 43.97 -11.67 21.00
N THR A 225 44.79 -11.55 20.01
CA THR A 225 45.82 -12.55 19.70
C THR A 225 46.84 -12.49 20.84
N SER A 226 46.76 -13.43 21.76
CA SER A 226 47.82 -13.73 22.67
C SER A 226 48.90 -14.46 21.87
N THR A 227 49.93 -13.74 21.43
CA THR A 227 51.22 -14.30 21.10
C THR A 227 52.08 -14.21 22.36
N GLY A 228 52.47 -15.35 22.89
CA GLY A 228 53.46 -15.54 23.96
C GLY A 228 53.83 -16.98 24.05
#